data_b1b21f62dcac7d2e6ae13b70a9b9ba76
#
_entry.id   b1b21f62dcac7d2e6ae13b70a9b9ba76
#
_cell.length_a   1.000
_cell.length_b   1.000
_cell.length_c   1.000
_cell.angle_alpha   90.00
_cell.angle_beta   90.00
_cell.angle_gamma   90.00
#
_symmetry.space_group_name_H-M   'P 1'
#
loop_
_entity.id
_entity.type
_entity.pdbx_description
1 polymer ?
#
loop_
_entity_poly.entity_id
_entity_poly.type
_entity_poly.pdbx_seq_one_letter_code
_entity_poly.pdbx_strand_id
1 'polypeptide(L)'
;MEALRAVRGLGLASWCIGAGVLRNLVWDALHGKSPADSSAHVMSDVDVVFFDASDLSPEREAALQARLSQCMPTLPWEVSNQARVHLWFESCFGHAVPPLTSLHEAVASWPEYATAVAVWLDEADRLHVLAPHGLSDLFSCTVRRNPIRVSVETYHQRVSQKRYAERWPRVRVLAA
;
A
#
# COMPACT_ATOMS: atom_id res chain seq x y z
N MET A 1 0.67 4.97 -14.81
CA MET A 1 1.93 5.68 -15.13
C MET A 1 1.88 7.15 -14.70
N GLU A 2 0.84 7.90 -14.99
CA GLU A 2 0.72 9.33 -14.60
C GLU A 2 0.82 9.54 -13.09
N ALA A 3 0.13 8.74 -12.29
CA ALA A 3 0.22 8.79 -10.83
C ALA A 3 1.66 8.60 -10.32
N LEU A 4 2.40 7.65 -10.88
CA LEU A 4 3.81 7.43 -10.51
C LEU A 4 4.71 8.62 -10.89
N ARG A 5 4.46 9.25 -12.04
CA ARG A 5 5.19 10.47 -12.43
C ARG A 5 4.87 11.65 -11.51
N ALA A 6 3.60 11.79 -11.10
CA ALA A 6 3.22 12.81 -10.13
C ALA A 6 3.94 12.63 -8.79
N VAL A 7 4.03 11.39 -8.27
CA VAL A 7 4.76 11.12 -7.03
C VAL A 7 6.26 11.35 -7.20
N ARG A 8 6.87 10.92 -8.30
CA ARG A 8 8.28 11.22 -8.58
C ARG A 8 8.54 12.73 -8.60
N GLY A 9 7.60 13.51 -9.14
CA GLY A 9 7.67 14.98 -9.15
C GLY A 9 7.67 15.64 -7.76
N LEU A 10 7.42 14.89 -6.68
CA LEU A 10 7.57 15.37 -5.31
C LEU A 10 9.05 15.52 -4.90
N GLY A 11 9.98 14.84 -5.59
CA GLY A 11 11.41 14.88 -5.30
C GLY A 11 11.82 14.09 -4.04
N LEU A 12 11.06 13.06 -3.66
CA LEU A 12 11.38 12.20 -2.53
C LEU A 12 12.49 11.21 -2.91
N ALA A 13 13.48 11.03 -2.03
CA ALA A 13 14.61 10.14 -2.30
C ALA A 13 14.23 8.64 -2.26
N SER A 14 13.27 8.27 -1.42
CA SER A 14 12.82 6.88 -1.24
C SER A 14 11.31 6.86 -1.12
N TRP A 15 10.63 6.40 -2.16
CA TRP A 15 9.18 6.40 -2.26
C TRP A 15 8.65 5.26 -3.13
N CYS A 16 7.38 4.91 -2.95
CA CYS A 16 6.65 4.01 -3.84
C CYS A 16 5.13 4.23 -3.73
N ILE A 17 4.38 3.73 -4.72
CA ILE A 17 2.94 3.49 -4.61
C ILE A 17 2.75 1.99 -4.37
N GLY A 18 1.89 1.62 -3.43
CA GLY A 18 1.77 0.21 -3.07
C GLY A 18 0.44 -0.22 -2.47
N ALA A 19 0.53 -1.31 -1.75
CA ALA A 19 -0.56 -1.84 -0.93
C ALA A 19 -1.87 -2.14 -1.72
N GLY A 20 -2.98 -1.62 -1.21
CA GLY A 20 -4.32 -1.94 -1.68
C GLY A 20 -4.57 -1.62 -3.14
N VAL A 21 -4.08 -0.51 -3.64
CA VAL A 21 -4.29 -0.09 -5.03
C VAL A 21 -3.66 -1.08 -6.03
N LEU A 22 -2.44 -1.53 -5.78
CA LEU A 22 -1.76 -2.50 -6.67
C LEU A 22 -2.44 -3.87 -6.63
N ARG A 23 -2.72 -4.37 -5.42
CA ARG A 23 -3.43 -5.63 -5.26
C ARG A 23 -4.75 -5.61 -5.99
N ASN A 24 -5.54 -4.56 -5.84
CA ASN A 24 -6.84 -4.43 -6.49
C ASN A 24 -6.71 -4.41 -8.01
N LEU A 25 -5.77 -3.63 -8.57
CA LEU A 25 -5.51 -3.58 -10.00
C LEU A 25 -5.18 -4.96 -10.57
N VAL A 26 -4.29 -5.71 -9.91
CA VAL A 26 -3.92 -7.06 -10.34
C VAL A 26 -5.11 -8.02 -10.24
N TRP A 27 -5.84 -7.99 -9.13
CA TRP A 27 -6.97 -8.88 -8.94
C TRP A 27 -8.16 -8.56 -9.84
N ASP A 28 -8.42 -7.28 -10.12
CA ASP A 28 -9.42 -6.88 -11.12
C ASP A 28 -9.04 -7.42 -12.51
N ALA A 29 -7.79 -7.27 -12.93
CA ALA A 29 -7.31 -7.81 -14.20
C ALA A 29 -7.42 -9.35 -14.26
N LEU A 30 -7.04 -10.05 -13.19
CA LEU A 30 -7.14 -11.51 -13.10
C LEU A 30 -8.60 -12.00 -13.15
N HIS A 31 -9.57 -11.18 -12.75
CA HIS A 31 -11.00 -11.47 -12.80
C HIS A 31 -11.68 -10.94 -14.07
N GLY A 32 -10.90 -10.44 -15.04
CA GLY A 32 -11.43 -9.91 -16.29
C GLY A 32 -12.26 -8.62 -16.14
N LYS A 33 -12.09 -7.91 -15.02
CA LYS A 33 -12.77 -6.62 -14.81
C LYS A 33 -12.07 -5.53 -15.61
N SER A 34 -12.85 -4.74 -16.34
CA SER A 34 -12.35 -3.55 -17.03
C SER A 34 -12.17 -2.39 -16.04
N PRO A 35 -11.22 -1.46 -16.26
CA PRO A 35 -11.17 -0.20 -15.53
C PRO A 35 -12.48 0.60 -15.58
N ALA A 36 -13.27 0.44 -16.66
CA ALA A 36 -14.60 1.04 -16.80
C ALA A 36 -15.65 0.41 -15.87
N ASP A 37 -15.51 -0.86 -15.52
CA ASP A 37 -16.40 -1.57 -14.60
C ASP A 37 -16.11 -1.18 -13.14
N SER A 38 -14.94 -0.61 -12.90
CA SER A 38 -14.50 -0.15 -11.56
C SER A 38 -15.24 1.11 -11.08
N SER A 39 -16.08 1.74 -11.93
CA SER A 39 -16.89 2.90 -11.56
C SER A 39 -17.93 2.62 -10.47
N ALA A 40 -18.26 1.35 -10.21
CA ALA A 40 -19.17 0.92 -9.14
C ALA A 40 -18.47 0.59 -7.81
N HIS A 41 -17.14 0.54 -7.80
CA HIS A 41 -16.36 0.28 -6.58
C HIS A 41 -15.70 1.58 -6.13
N VAL A 42 -15.88 1.91 -4.86
CA VAL A 42 -15.12 2.98 -4.22
C VAL A 42 -13.65 2.78 -4.58
N MET A 43 -13.08 3.74 -5.32
CA MET A 43 -11.68 3.70 -5.71
C MET A 43 -10.84 3.58 -4.44
N SER A 44 -9.99 2.57 -4.35
CA SER A 44 -9.11 2.42 -3.19
C SER A 44 -8.17 3.62 -3.11
N ASP A 45 -7.86 4.03 -1.89
CA ASP A 45 -6.85 5.05 -1.66
C ASP A 45 -5.56 4.69 -2.41
N VAL A 46 -4.92 5.69 -2.97
CA VAL A 46 -3.61 5.55 -3.61
C VAL A 46 -2.56 5.78 -2.52
N ASP A 47 -2.12 4.67 -1.94
CA ASP A 47 -1.12 4.67 -0.88
C ASP A 47 0.26 5.05 -1.45
N VAL A 48 0.67 6.29 -1.18
CA VAL A 48 2.01 6.79 -1.44
C VAL A 48 2.81 6.71 -0.16
N VAL A 49 3.80 5.85 -0.13
CA VAL A 49 4.67 5.71 1.04
C VAL A 49 6.08 6.16 0.71
N PHE A 50 6.71 6.84 1.67
CA PHE A 50 8.10 7.25 1.57
C PHE A 50 8.83 6.99 2.87
N PHE A 51 10.15 7.04 2.85
CA PHE A 51 10.97 6.87 4.04
C PHE A 51 11.92 8.06 4.18
N ASP A 52 11.69 8.86 5.23
CA ASP A 52 12.56 9.98 5.58
C ASP A 52 12.59 10.14 7.11
N ALA A 53 13.71 9.75 7.70
CA ALA A 53 13.92 9.86 9.14
C ALA A 53 14.35 11.26 9.60
N SER A 54 14.63 12.17 8.69
CA SER A 54 15.07 13.55 9.01
C SER A 54 13.92 14.47 9.38
N ASP A 55 12.69 14.13 8.92
CA ASP A 55 11.48 14.91 9.23
C ASP A 55 10.30 13.96 9.48
N LEU A 56 9.95 13.80 10.74
CA LEU A 56 8.84 12.96 11.20
C LEU A 56 7.56 13.75 11.47
N SER A 57 7.47 14.99 11.00
CA SER A 57 6.30 15.84 11.20
C SER A 57 5.09 15.36 10.36
N PRO A 58 3.87 15.35 10.91
CA PRO A 58 2.66 15.05 10.13
C PRO A 58 2.36 16.15 9.11
N GLU A 59 2.84 17.35 9.30
CA GLU A 59 2.69 18.48 8.39
C GLU A 59 3.35 18.21 7.04
N ARG A 60 4.48 17.49 7.03
CA ARG A 60 5.15 17.10 5.80
C ARG A 60 4.30 16.12 4.97
N GLU A 61 3.70 15.12 5.60
CA GLU A 61 2.77 14.20 4.92
C GLU A 61 1.59 14.97 4.32
N ALA A 62 0.96 15.83 5.11
CA ALA A 62 -0.17 16.65 4.68
C ALA A 62 0.18 17.58 3.50
N ALA A 63 1.35 18.21 3.53
CA ALA A 63 1.82 19.08 2.45
C ALA A 63 2.07 18.31 1.14
N LEU A 64 2.68 17.12 1.23
CA LEU A 64 2.91 16.26 0.07
C LEU A 64 1.58 15.74 -0.52
N GLN A 65 0.65 15.33 0.33
CA GLN A 65 -0.68 14.90 -0.10
C GLN A 65 -1.46 16.04 -0.76
N ALA A 66 -1.41 17.24 -0.22
CA ALA A 66 -2.04 18.42 -0.83
C ALA A 66 -1.48 18.73 -2.23
N ARG A 67 -0.16 18.61 -2.42
CA ARG A 67 0.48 18.77 -3.74
C ARG A 67 -0.01 17.75 -4.76
N LEU A 68 -0.13 16.46 -4.36
CA LEU A 68 -0.68 15.42 -5.23
C LEU A 68 -2.16 15.66 -5.55
N SER A 69 -2.95 16.04 -4.57
CA SER A 69 -4.37 16.36 -4.75
C SER A 69 -4.60 17.57 -5.65
N GLN A 70 -3.70 18.55 -5.66
CA GLN A 70 -3.73 19.66 -6.62
C GLN A 70 -3.35 19.22 -8.03
N CYS A 71 -2.36 18.33 -8.16
CA CYS A 71 -1.89 17.83 -9.45
C CYS A 71 -2.90 16.87 -10.10
N MET A 72 -3.48 15.96 -9.31
CA MET A 72 -4.43 14.93 -9.77
C MET A 72 -5.60 14.81 -8.79
N PRO A 73 -6.59 15.73 -8.83
CA PRO A 73 -7.66 15.82 -7.83
C PRO A 73 -8.65 14.65 -7.86
N THR A 74 -8.65 13.85 -8.92
CA THR A 74 -9.54 12.70 -9.07
C THR A 74 -9.06 11.45 -8.33
N LEU A 75 -7.82 11.44 -7.86
CA LEU A 75 -7.26 10.30 -7.13
C LEU A 75 -7.32 10.53 -5.62
N PRO A 76 -7.81 9.56 -4.84
CA PRO A 76 -7.82 9.62 -3.38
C PRO A 76 -6.42 9.29 -2.83
N TRP A 77 -5.58 10.32 -2.72
CA TRP A 77 -4.21 10.17 -2.26
C TRP A 77 -4.14 9.99 -0.75
N GLU A 78 -3.37 9.02 -0.31
CA GLU A 78 -2.93 8.86 1.07
C GLU A 78 -1.40 8.83 1.11
N VAL A 79 -0.79 9.80 1.79
CA VAL A 79 0.68 9.96 1.83
C VAL A 79 1.18 9.69 3.24
N SER A 80 2.11 8.76 3.39
CA SER A 80 2.61 8.34 4.70
C SER A 80 4.13 8.17 4.72
N ASN A 81 4.78 8.78 5.72
CA ASN A 81 6.19 8.58 6.02
C ASN A 81 6.38 7.32 6.88
N GLN A 82 6.94 6.29 6.31
CA GLN A 82 7.12 5.02 7.01
C GLN A 82 8.12 5.10 8.19
N ALA A 83 9.00 6.09 8.19
CA ALA A 83 9.92 6.30 9.31
C ALA A 83 9.21 6.68 10.61
N ARG A 84 7.97 7.21 10.55
CA ARG A 84 7.20 7.62 11.74
C ARG A 84 6.11 6.64 12.20
N VAL A 85 5.94 5.51 11.52
CA VAL A 85 4.86 4.54 11.81
C VAL A 85 4.85 4.13 13.29
N HIS A 86 6.00 3.90 13.90
CA HIS A 86 6.14 3.51 15.30
C HIS A 86 5.55 4.54 16.29
N LEU A 87 5.39 5.81 15.90
CA LEU A 87 4.87 6.88 16.78
C LEU A 87 3.35 6.78 17.00
N TRP A 88 2.63 6.20 16.07
CA TRP A 88 1.17 6.09 16.13
C TRP A 88 0.66 4.64 16.15
N PHE A 89 1.52 3.66 15.83
CA PHE A 89 1.13 2.26 15.68
C PHE A 89 0.45 1.68 16.92
N GLU A 90 1.00 1.96 18.10
CA GLU A 90 0.45 1.47 19.38
C GLU A 90 -0.96 1.97 19.63
N SER A 91 -1.25 3.23 19.33
CA SER A 91 -2.59 3.80 19.49
C SER A 91 -3.64 3.17 18.57
N CYS A 92 -3.22 2.66 17.40
CA CYS A 92 -4.10 2.04 16.43
C CYS A 92 -4.27 0.53 16.62
N PHE A 93 -3.21 -0.16 17.09
CA PHE A 93 -3.16 -1.63 17.09
C PHE A 93 -2.91 -2.25 18.48
N GLY A 94 -2.79 -1.42 19.52
CA GLY A 94 -2.71 -1.85 20.93
C GLY A 94 -1.36 -2.44 21.36
N HIS A 95 -0.32 -2.35 20.52
CA HIS A 95 1.05 -2.76 20.89
C HIS A 95 2.09 -1.90 20.18
N ALA A 96 3.20 -1.66 20.87
CA ALA A 96 4.32 -0.90 20.33
C ALA A 96 5.12 -1.74 19.32
N VAL A 97 5.71 -1.05 18.34
CA VAL A 97 6.62 -1.64 17.35
C VAL A 97 7.91 -0.83 17.26
N PRO A 98 9.05 -1.46 16.93
CA PRO A 98 10.29 -0.72 16.71
C PRO A 98 10.18 0.18 15.47
N PRO A 99 10.96 1.30 15.44
CA PRO A 99 11.09 2.10 14.23
C PRO A 99 11.53 1.27 13.04
N LEU A 100 10.99 1.59 11.87
CA LEU A 100 11.48 1.04 10.61
C LEU A 100 12.78 1.74 10.22
N THR A 101 13.63 1.04 9.48
CA THR A 101 14.95 1.54 9.06
C THR A 101 15.03 1.83 7.56
N SER A 102 14.05 1.38 6.79
CA SER A 102 14.01 1.56 5.33
C SER A 102 12.60 1.41 4.75
N LEU A 103 12.42 1.89 3.51
CA LEU A 103 11.20 1.65 2.74
C LEU A 103 10.99 0.15 2.46
N HIS A 104 12.08 -0.60 2.23
CA HIS A 104 12.01 -2.06 2.03
C HIS A 104 11.42 -2.76 3.25
N GLU A 105 11.93 -2.44 4.44
CA GLU A 105 11.42 -3.01 5.70
C GLU A 105 9.96 -2.62 5.93
N ALA A 106 9.59 -1.39 5.60
CA ALA A 106 8.22 -0.93 5.68
C ALA A 106 7.28 -1.81 4.85
N VAL A 107 7.57 -1.96 3.55
CA VAL A 107 6.76 -2.80 2.65
C VAL A 107 6.74 -4.25 3.12
N ALA A 108 7.89 -4.77 3.59
CA ALA A 108 7.98 -6.13 4.15
C ALA A 108 7.09 -6.35 5.37
N SER A 109 6.74 -5.30 6.10
CA SER A 109 5.91 -5.38 7.32
C SER A 109 4.40 -5.24 7.07
N TRP A 110 3.96 -4.99 5.83
CA TRP A 110 2.55 -4.78 5.52
C TRP A 110 1.69 -6.03 5.77
N PRO A 111 0.37 -5.84 6.02
CA PRO A 111 -0.46 -6.83 6.71
C PRO A 111 -0.59 -8.20 6.04
N GLU A 112 -0.64 -8.25 4.72
CA GLU A 112 -0.75 -9.49 3.96
C GLU A 112 0.34 -9.55 2.88
N TYR A 113 0.85 -10.73 2.58
CA TYR A 113 1.89 -10.90 1.57
C TYR A 113 1.45 -10.43 0.17
N ALA A 114 0.18 -10.66 -0.20
CA ALA A 114 -0.36 -10.16 -1.46
C ALA A 114 -0.47 -8.61 -1.51
N THR A 115 -0.45 -7.96 -0.36
CA THR A 115 -0.52 -6.50 -0.21
C THR A 115 0.87 -5.89 -0.04
N ALA A 116 1.87 -6.67 0.40
CA ALA A 116 3.25 -6.25 0.61
C ALA A 116 4.02 -6.12 -0.72
N VAL A 117 3.45 -5.34 -1.63
CA VAL A 117 3.98 -5.07 -2.97
C VAL A 117 3.85 -3.58 -3.29
N ALA A 118 4.90 -3.02 -3.86
CA ALA A 118 4.95 -1.61 -4.24
C ALA A 118 5.70 -1.41 -5.55
N VAL A 119 5.50 -0.26 -6.19
CA VAL A 119 6.16 0.13 -7.44
C VAL A 119 6.61 1.58 -7.39
N TRP A 120 7.70 1.89 -8.09
CA TRP A 120 8.15 3.27 -8.33
C TRP A 120 8.73 3.42 -9.73
N LEU A 121 8.94 4.67 -10.16
CA LEU A 121 9.64 5.01 -11.40
C LEU A 121 11.01 5.58 -11.11
N ASP A 122 12.01 5.17 -11.87
CA ASP A 122 13.30 5.87 -11.93
C ASP A 122 13.26 7.09 -12.86
N GLU A 123 14.36 7.81 -12.94
CA GLU A 123 14.49 9.03 -13.77
C GLU A 123 14.33 8.77 -15.28
N ALA A 124 14.49 7.52 -15.72
CA ALA A 124 14.30 7.09 -17.10
C ALA A 124 12.90 6.55 -17.39
N ASP A 125 11.90 6.78 -16.51
CA ASP A 125 10.56 6.23 -16.59
C ASP A 125 10.50 4.69 -16.58
N ARG A 126 11.52 4.00 -16.07
CA ARG A 126 11.48 2.55 -15.91
C ARG A 126 10.75 2.20 -14.63
N LEU A 127 9.80 1.27 -14.74
CA LEU A 127 9.04 0.75 -13.61
C LEU A 127 9.88 -0.26 -12.81
N HIS A 128 9.95 -0.04 -11.53
CA HIS A 128 10.57 -0.95 -10.55
C HIS A 128 9.52 -1.52 -9.62
N VAL A 129 9.74 -2.76 -9.20
CA VAL A 129 8.85 -3.48 -8.27
C VAL A 129 9.61 -3.79 -6.99
N LEU A 130 8.98 -3.48 -5.86
CA LEU A 130 9.43 -3.86 -4.52
C LEU A 130 8.44 -4.90 -3.98
N ALA A 131 8.89 -6.14 -3.88
CA ALA A 131 8.09 -7.27 -3.41
C ALA A 131 8.93 -8.16 -2.47
N PRO A 132 9.11 -7.77 -1.21
CA PRO A 132 9.99 -8.47 -0.26
C PRO A 132 9.64 -9.95 -0.07
N HIS A 133 8.37 -10.30 -0.22
CA HIS A 133 7.85 -11.68 -0.08
C HIS A 133 7.57 -12.35 -1.44
N GLY A 134 8.03 -11.74 -2.55
CA GLY A 134 7.71 -12.17 -3.91
C GLY A 134 6.29 -11.80 -4.32
N LEU A 135 5.88 -12.29 -5.48
CA LEU A 135 4.61 -11.95 -6.12
C LEU A 135 3.61 -13.12 -6.15
N SER A 136 3.99 -14.27 -5.59
CA SER A 136 3.18 -15.50 -5.68
C SER A 136 1.78 -15.32 -5.11
N ASP A 137 1.66 -14.79 -3.89
CA ASP A 137 0.36 -14.61 -3.23
C ASP A 137 -0.52 -13.59 -3.98
N LEU A 138 0.08 -12.54 -4.53
CA LEU A 138 -0.63 -11.54 -5.33
C LEU A 138 -1.25 -12.18 -6.59
N PHE A 139 -0.45 -12.90 -7.38
CA PHE A 139 -0.92 -13.47 -8.64
C PHE A 139 -1.75 -14.75 -8.48
N SER A 140 -1.61 -15.47 -7.36
CA SER A 140 -2.47 -16.62 -7.03
C SER A 140 -3.77 -16.22 -6.32
N CYS A 141 -4.05 -14.93 -6.15
CA CYS A 141 -5.19 -14.41 -5.41
C CYS A 141 -5.26 -15.00 -3.98
N THR A 142 -4.15 -15.04 -3.27
CA THR A 142 -4.07 -15.63 -1.93
C THR A 142 -3.88 -14.53 -0.89
N VAL A 143 -4.76 -14.48 0.11
CA VAL A 143 -4.63 -13.63 1.30
C VAL A 143 -4.00 -14.46 2.41
N ARG A 144 -2.79 -14.11 2.80
CA ARG A 144 -2.04 -14.75 3.87
C ARG A 144 -1.52 -13.68 4.81
N ARG A 145 -1.70 -13.90 6.12
CA ARG A 145 -1.21 -13.01 7.16
C ARG A 145 0.31 -12.86 7.09
N ASN A 146 0.77 -11.63 7.20
CA ASN A 146 2.17 -11.33 7.48
C ASN A 146 2.34 -11.16 9.00
N PRO A 147 3.04 -12.06 9.69
CA PRO A 147 3.15 -12.04 11.15
C PRO A 147 4.10 -10.96 11.70
N ILE A 148 4.83 -10.23 10.84
CA ILE A 148 5.88 -9.29 11.29
C ILE A 148 5.32 -8.22 12.22
N ARG A 149 4.15 -7.63 11.90
CA ARG A 149 3.51 -6.58 12.71
C ARG A 149 2.01 -6.79 12.93
N VAL A 150 1.45 -7.87 12.40
CA VAL A 150 -0.01 -8.09 12.42
C VAL A 150 -0.36 -9.27 13.29
N SER A 151 -1.13 -9.02 14.35
CA SER A 151 -1.68 -10.08 15.19
C SER A 151 -2.73 -10.91 14.45
N VAL A 152 -3.09 -12.05 15.00
CA VAL A 152 -4.16 -12.91 14.47
C VAL A 152 -5.50 -12.17 14.48
N GLU A 153 -5.78 -11.45 15.56
CA GLU A 153 -7.01 -10.65 15.74
C GLU A 153 -7.09 -9.54 14.68
N THR A 154 -6.01 -8.77 14.51
CA THR A 154 -5.93 -7.72 13.49
C THR A 154 -6.14 -8.29 12.08
N TYR A 155 -5.55 -9.45 11.79
CA TYR A 155 -5.75 -10.11 10.50
C TYR A 155 -7.21 -10.49 10.27
N HIS A 156 -7.87 -11.14 11.25
CA HIS A 156 -9.28 -11.51 11.13
C HIS A 156 -10.18 -10.29 10.95
N GLN A 157 -9.94 -9.22 11.71
CA GLN A 157 -10.67 -7.97 11.58
C GLN A 157 -10.52 -7.37 10.16
N ARG A 158 -9.28 -7.33 9.62
CA ARG A 158 -9.02 -6.83 8.26
C ARG A 158 -9.71 -7.67 7.19
N VAL A 159 -9.63 -9.00 7.28
CA VAL A 159 -10.31 -9.90 6.35
C VAL A 159 -11.81 -9.67 6.34
N SER A 160 -12.42 -9.54 7.51
CA SER A 160 -13.85 -9.22 7.65
C SER A 160 -14.22 -7.88 7.02
N GLN A 161 -13.42 -6.83 7.29
CA GLN A 161 -13.67 -5.48 6.74
C GLN A 161 -13.47 -5.39 5.23
N LYS A 162 -12.41 -6.02 4.70
CA LYS A 162 -12.04 -5.92 3.29
C LYS A 162 -12.91 -6.78 2.38
N ARG A 163 -13.56 -7.83 2.91
CA ARG A 163 -14.50 -8.71 2.21
C ARG A 163 -13.93 -9.21 0.88
N TYR A 164 -12.70 -9.69 0.89
CA TYR A 164 -11.92 -10.01 -0.30
C TYR A 164 -12.65 -10.97 -1.25
N ALA A 165 -13.17 -12.09 -0.74
CA ALA A 165 -13.83 -13.13 -1.54
C ALA A 165 -15.13 -12.65 -2.20
N GLU A 166 -15.82 -11.66 -1.61
CA GLU A 166 -17.02 -11.07 -2.20
C GLU A 166 -16.68 -10.17 -3.39
N ARG A 167 -15.56 -9.44 -3.29
CA ARG A 167 -15.08 -8.57 -4.37
C ARG A 167 -14.43 -9.37 -5.50
N TRP A 168 -13.71 -10.43 -5.15
CA TRP A 168 -12.94 -11.25 -6.06
C TRP A 168 -13.15 -12.74 -5.75
N PRO A 169 -14.10 -13.43 -6.43
CA PRO A 169 -14.48 -14.81 -6.11
C PRO A 169 -13.36 -15.86 -6.19
N ARG A 170 -12.26 -15.58 -6.89
CA ARG A 170 -11.09 -16.47 -6.95
C ARG A 170 -10.13 -16.30 -5.77
N VAL A 171 -10.36 -15.28 -4.93
CA VAL A 171 -9.50 -15.03 -3.77
C VAL A 171 -9.69 -16.08 -2.71
N ARG A 172 -8.59 -16.62 -2.22
CA ARG A 172 -8.55 -17.58 -1.11
C ARG A 172 -7.92 -16.90 0.11
N VAL A 173 -8.67 -16.87 1.19
CA VAL A 173 -8.19 -16.36 2.47
C VAL A 173 -7.71 -17.55 3.29
N LEU A 174 -6.43 -17.54 3.67
CA LEU A 174 -5.85 -18.58 4.51
C LEU A 174 -6.10 -18.28 5.99
N ALA A 175 -6.18 -19.34 6.78
CA ALA A 175 -6.18 -19.19 8.23
C ALA A 175 -4.89 -18.49 8.71
N ALA A 176 -4.97 -17.79 9.86
CA ALA A 176 -3.86 -17.05 10.44
C ALA A 176 -2.82 -17.97 11.10
#